data_9d9e9185737d897ca6a43dc38bd330bf
#
_entry.id   9d9e9185737d897ca6a43dc38bd330bf
#
_cell.length_a   1.000
_cell.length_b   1.000
_cell.length_c   1.000
_cell.angle_alpha   90.00
_cell.angle_beta   90.00
_cell.angle_gamma   90.00
#
_symmetry.space_group_name_H-M   'P 1'
#
loop_
_entity.id
_entity.type
_entity.pdbx_description
1 polymer ?
#
loop_
_entity_poly.entity_id
_entity_poly.type
_entity_poly.pdbx_seq_one_letter_code
_entity_poly.pdbx_strand_id
1 'polypeptide(L)' 'GAFSHRQNAERLRMEVANITHKPTRIDQGSYHNRPIYRVQIGPLIGVGEADKLQQTLEHRGLGPAISVIS' A
#
# COMPACT_ATOMS: atom_id res chain seq x y z
N GLY A 1 -7.62 0.36 -3.62
CA GLY A 1 -7.77 -0.60 -4.67
C GLY A 1 -6.93 -1.85 -4.53
N ALA A 2 -7.19 -2.76 -5.39
CA ALA A 2 -6.46 -4.01 -5.46
C ALA A 2 -6.02 -4.24 -6.89
N PHE A 3 -4.92 -4.96 -7.05
CA PHE A 3 -4.38 -5.28 -8.36
C PHE A 3 -4.67 -6.74 -8.70
N SER A 4 -5.03 -7.00 -9.95
CA SER A 4 -5.20 -8.36 -10.44
C SER A 4 -3.87 -8.99 -10.91
N HIS A 5 -2.85 -8.16 -11.11
CA HIS A 5 -1.52 -8.62 -11.52
C HIS A 5 -0.49 -8.27 -10.47
N ARG A 6 0.27 -9.28 -10.04
CA ARG A 6 1.30 -9.09 -9.02
C ARG A 6 2.35 -8.06 -9.44
N GLN A 7 2.71 -8.00 -10.72
CA GLN A 7 3.70 -7.04 -11.20
C GLN A 7 3.30 -5.59 -10.94
N ASN A 8 2.02 -5.27 -11.10
CA ASN A 8 1.53 -3.91 -10.85
C ASN A 8 1.59 -3.57 -9.36
N ALA A 9 1.21 -4.52 -8.51
CA ALA A 9 1.33 -4.34 -7.06
C ALA A 9 2.79 -4.19 -6.63
N GLU A 10 3.69 -4.97 -7.22
CA GLU A 10 5.11 -4.91 -6.91
C GLU A 10 5.73 -3.56 -7.28
N ARG A 11 5.36 -2.99 -8.42
CA ARG A 11 5.79 -1.66 -8.83
C ARG A 11 5.36 -0.61 -7.82
N LEU A 12 4.10 -0.66 -7.41
CA LEU A 12 3.58 0.29 -6.44
C LEU A 12 4.29 0.11 -5.09
N ARG A 13 4.50 -1.13 -4.67
CA ARG A 13 5.21 -1.41 -3.42
C ARG A 13 6.60 -0.77 -3.41
N MET A 14 7.35 -0.92 -4.50
CA MET A 14 8.69 -0.35 -4.61
C MET A 14 8.64 1.19 -4.57
N GLU A 15 7.70 1.78 -5.28
CA GLU A 15 7.53 3.22 -5.29
C GLU A 15 7.22 3.75 -3.89
N VAL A 16 6.29 3.11 -3.20
CA VAL A 16 5.89 3.49 -1.85
C VAL A 16 7.05 3.32 -0.87
N ALA A 17 7.79 2.23 -0.98
CA ALA A 17 8.96 2.00 -0.13
C ALA A 17 10.01 3.10 -0.32
N ASN A 18 10.24 3.53 -1.56
CA ASN A 18 11.21 4.58 -1.86
C ASN A 18 10.76 5.95 -1.34
N ILE A 19 9.46 6.23 -1.39
CA ILE A 19 8.93 7.50 -0.91
C ILE A 19 8.91 7.58 0.61
N THR A 20 8.51 6.51 1.26
CA THR A 20 8.21 6.53 2.70
C THR A 20 9.33 6.00 3.58
N HIS A 21 10.21 5.17 3.03
CA HIS A 21 11.24 4.44 3.79
C HIS A 21 10.65 3.63 4.94
N LYS A 22 9.40 3.18 4.78
CA LYS A 22 8.69 2.35 5.76
C LYS A 22 8.56 0.93 5.24
N PRO A 23 8.35 -0.04 6.13
CA PRO A 23 8.09 -1.42 5.70
C PRO A 23 6.85 -1.47 4.81
N THR A 24 6.99 -2.09 3.65
CA THR A 24 5.90 -2.27 2.70
C THR A 24 5.86 -3.72 2.27
N ARG A 25 4.66 -4.23 2.06
CA ARG A 25 4.49 -5.62 1.62
C ARG A 25 3.28 -5.73 0.72
N ILE A 26 3.20 -6.87 0.03
CA ILE A 26 2.05 -7.22 -0.78
C ILE A 26 1.24 -8.26 -0.01
N ASP A 27 -0.04 -7.99 0.17
CA ASP A 27 -0.98 -8.93 0.73
C ASP A 27 -1.76 -9.58 -0.42
N GLN A 28 -1.71 -10.89 -0.50
CA GLN A 28 -2.44 -11.63 -1.52
C GLN A 28 -3.76 -12.13 -0.96
N GLY A 29 -4.84 -11.79 -1.64
CA GLY A 29 -6.17 -12.25 -1.31
C GLY A 29 -6.84 -12.91 -2.50
N SER A 30 -8.14 -13.10 -2.39
CA SER A 30 -8.95 -13.68 -3.43
C SER A 30 -10.27 -12.94 -3.54
N TYR A 31 -10.73 -12.72 -4.78
CA TYR A 31 -12.01 -12.10 -5.07
C TYR A 31 -12.62 -12.82 -6.26
N HIS A 32 -13.81 -13.42 -6.07
CA HIS A 32 -14.48 -14.23 -7.09
C HIS A 32 -13.56 -15.31 -7.68
N ASN A 33 -12.82 -16.02 -6.82
CA ASN A 33 -11.88 -17.08 -7.19
C ASN A 33 -10.68 -16.60 -8.03
N ARG A 34 -10.43 -15.30 -8.05
CA ARG A 34 -9.25 -14.74 -8.73
C ARG A 34 -8.32 -14.13 -7.70
N PRO A 35 -7.00 -14.29 -7.87
CA PRO A 35 -6.06 -13.66 -6.94
C PRO A 35 -6.10 -12.15 -7.08
N ILE A 36 -6.03 -11.47 -5.95
CA ILE A 36 -5.86 -10.02 -5.90
C ILE A 36 -4.68 -9.69 -5.01
N TYR A 37 -4.02 -8.58 -5.29
CA TYR A 37 -2.82 -8.16 -4.59
C TYR A 37 -3.02 -6.74 -4.09
N ARG A 38 -2.70 -6.51 -2.80
CA ARG A 38 -2.79 -5.19 -2.18
C ARG A 38 -1.46 -4.80 -1.61
N VAL A 39 -1.12 -3.53 -1.74
CA VAL A 39 0.09 -2.99 -1.12
C VAL A 39 -0.27 -2.47 0.27
N GLN A 40 0.51 -2.89 1.26
CA GLN A 40 0.32 -2.48 2.66
C GLN A 40 1.58 -1.82 3.17
N ILE A 41 1.41 -0.73 3.90
CA ILE A 41 2.48 -0.04 4.60
C ILE A 41 2.27 -0.21 6.10
N GLY A 42 3.32 -0.54 6.80
CA GLY A 42 3.29 -0.62 8.25
C GLY A 42 3.96 -1.87 8.78
N PRO A 43 3.89 -2.09 10.07
CA PRO A 43 3.14 -1.28 11.05
C PRO A 43 3.78 0.10 11.30
N LEU A 44 2.92 1.10 11.54
CA LEU A 44 3.35 2.46 11.86
C LEU A 44 3.14 2.75 13.34
N ILE A 45 3.90 3.70 13.85
CA ILE A 45 3.83 4.10 15.24
C ILE A 45 2.87 5.27 15.37
N GLY A 46 1.72 5.02 15.97
CA GLY A 46 0.76 6.06 16.31
C GLY A 46 -0.11 6.53 15.14
N VAL A 47 -1.23 7.14 15.51
CA VAL A 47 -2.24 7.61 14.57
C VAL A 47 -1.73 8.80 13.75
N GLY A 48 -0.95 9.69 14.38
CA GLY A 48 -0.43 10.88 13.73
C GLY A 48 0.50 10.54 12.55
N GLU A 49 1.34 9.53 12.69
CA GLU A 49 2.22 9.09 11.62
C GLU A 49 1.41 8.49 10.47
N ALA A 50 0.41 7.68 10.79
CA ALA A 50 -0.45 7.08 9.79
C ALA A 50 -1.20 8.15 8.98
N ASP A 51 -1.73 9.17 9.65
CA ASP A 51 -2.44 10.25 8.99
C ASP A 51 -1.53 11.05 8.04
N LYS A 52 -0.32 11.39 8.49
CA LYS A 52 0.64 12.12 7.65
C LYS A 52 1.01 11.31 6.41
N LEU A 53 1.23 10.03 6.59
CA LEU A 53 1.57 9.16 5.50
C LEU A 53 0.42 9.04 4.51
N GLN A 54 -0.79 8.90 5.01
CA GLN A 54 -1.99 8.84 4.17
C GLN A 54 -2.12 10.09 3.32
N GLN A 55 -1.92 11.26 3.90
CA GLN A 55 -1.97 12.52 3.16
C GLN A 55 -0.88 12.61 2.09
N THR A 56 0.32 12.19 2.42
CA THR A 56 1.43 12.17 1.45
C THR A 56 1.10 11.29 0.25
N LEU A 57 0.55 10.10 0.50
CA LEU A 57 0.18 9.18 -0.56
C LEU A 57 -0.97 9.71 -1.41
N GLU A 58 -1.94 10.35 -0.79
CA GLU A 58 -3.05 10.96 -1.51
C GLU A 58 -2.59 12.09 -2.42
N HIS A 59 -1.66 12.93 -1.96
CA HIS A 59 -1.08 13.99 -2.78
C HIS A 59 -0.37 13.46 -4.02
N ARG A 60 0.15 12.25 -3.93
CA ARG A 60 0.82 11.61 -5.07
C ARG A 60 -0.12 10.74 -5.90
N GLY A 61 -1.41 10.72 -5.55
CA GLY A 61 -2.40 9.92 -6.25
C GLY A 61 -2.32 8.42 -5.99
N LEU A 62 -1.63 8.01 -4.92
CA LEU A 62 -1.39 6.61 -4.60
C LEU A 62 -2.29 6.08 -3.49
N GLY A 63 -2.97 6.96 -2.75
CA GLY A 63 -3.72 6.60 -1.56
C GLY A 63 -4.73 5.48 -1.73
N PRO A 64 -5.58 5.50 -2.78
CA PRO A 64 -6.62 4.48 -2.93
C PRO A 64 -6.11 3.07 -3.11
N ALA A 65 -4.86 2.90 -3.55
CA ALA A 65 -4.30 1.58 -3.84
C ALA A 65 -3.50 0.99 -2.68
N ILE A 66 -3.43 1.71 -1.55
CA ILE A 66 -2.53 1.36 -0.46
C ILE A 66 -3.30 1.30 0.85
N SER A 67 -3.04 0.24 1.64
CA SER A 67 -3.57 0.10 2.99
C SER A 67 -2.49 0.47 4.01
N VAL A 68 -2.84 1.33 4.95
CA VAL A 68 -1.93 1.72 6.03
C VAL A 68 -2.29 0.94 7.29
N ILE A 69 -1.30 0.28 7.87
CA ILE A 69 -1.46 -0.56 9.07
C ILE A 69 -0.77 0.14 10.24
N SER A 70 -1.50 0.29 11.30
CA SER A 70 -0.98 0.89 12.55
C SER A 70 -0.70 -0.15 13.62
#